data_9049fd212ce260c1a4ed5902b9c8b71a
#
_entry.id   9049fd212ce260c1a4ed5902b9c8b71a
#
_cell.length_a   1.000
_cell.length_b   1.000
_cell.length_c   1.000
_cell.angle_alpha   90.00
_cell.angle_beta   90.00
_cell.angle_gamma   90.00
#
_symmetry.space_group_name_H-M   'P 1'
#
loop_
_entity.id
_entity.type
_entity.pdbx_description
1 polymer ?
#
loop_
_entity_poly.entity_id
_entity_poly.type
_entity_poly.pdbx_seq_one_letter_code
_entity_poly.pdbx_strand_id
1 'polypeptide(L)'
;ILIADLQKAIENQTGPRSYRNRRSLSQYNYEVYHPLEEIQDWMHHLNKSHSDLVQMFSVGKSYEGRPLFVLKLGKRSRPYKKAVWIDCGIHAREWIGPAFCQWFVKEALQTYQTDPAMRKMLTQLYFYIMPVFNVDGYHFSWTHDRFWRKTRSKNTRFHCHGVDANRNWKVKWCDEGASFHPCDDTYCGPFPESEPEVKAVAHFLRRHRKHIKAYLSFHAYAQMLLYPYSYKYATIPNFSCVESAAYNAVNALQSAYGVRYRYGPASSTLCKFSSATGL
;
A
#
# COMPACT_ATOMS: atom_id res chain seq x y z
N ILE A 1 6.49 7.42 29.44
CA ILE A 1 5.53 7.94 28.43
C ILE A 1 6.37 8.39 27.24
N LEU A 2 6.22 7.72 26.09
CA LEU A 2 6.99 8.04 24.88
C LEU A 2 6.41 9.26 24.13
N ILE A 3 5.11 9.49 24.23
CA ILE A 3 4.40 10.62 23.65
C ILE A 3 3.48 11.19 24.74
N ALA A 4 3.71 12.44 25.14
CA ALA A 4 2.96 13.08 26.22
C ALA A 4 1.51 13.40 25.80
N ASP A 5 1.30 13.79 24.56
CA ASP A 5 0.00 14.14 23.99
C ASP A 5 -0.12 13.53 22.59
N LEU A 6 -0.83 12.42 22.50
CA LEU A 6 -1.04 11.69 21.24
C LEU A 6 -1.88 12.49 20.24
N GLN A 7 -2.90 13.21 20.73
CA GLN A 7 -3.77 14.00 19.86
C GLN A 7 -2.99 15.13 19.18
N LYS A 8 -2.16 15.85 19.93
CA LYS A 8 -1.29 16.89 19.39
C LYS A 8 -0.24 16.33 18.42
N ALA A 9 0.29 15.14 18.70
CA ALA A 9 1.21 14.47 17.78
C ALA A 9 0.53 14.13 16.43
N ILE A 10 -0.72 13.67 16.43
CA ILE A 10 -1.51 13.40 15.23
C ILE A 10 -1.80 14.70 14.47
N GLU A 11 -2.21 15.76 15.18
CA GLU A 11 -2.49 17.08 14.56
C GLU A 11 -1.25 17.66 13.88
N ASN A 12 -0.08 17.54 14.48
CA ASN A 12 1.18 17.98 13.88
C ASN A 12 1.54 17.22 12.59
N GLN A 13 1.13 15.96 12.47
CA GLN A 13 1.38 15.14 11.27
C GLN A 13 0.43 15.43 10.11
N THR A 14 -0.70 16.07 10.38
CA THR A 14 -1.75 16.33 9.38
C THR A 14 -1.72 17.77 8.84
N GLY A 15 -0.87 18.63 9.40
CA GLY A 15 -0.79 20.05 9.02
C GLY A 15 -2.02 20.87 9.44
N PRO A 16 -1.98 22.18 9.31
CA PRO A 16 -3.13 23.03 9.67
C PRO A 16 -4.31 22.79 8.74
N ARG A 17 -5.52 22.65 9.29
CA ARG A 17 -6.80 22.45 8.56
C ARG A 17 -7.15 23.57 7.56
N SER A 18 -6.31 24.59 7.42
CA SER A 18 -6.53 25.76 6.55
C SER A 18 -6.36 25.48 5.05
N TYR A 19 -5.92 24.30 4.63
CA TYR A 19 -5.77 23.93 3.21
C TYR A 19 -7.09 23.65 2.49
N ARG A 20 -8.25 23.81 3.12
CA ARG A 20 -9.59 23.69 2.48
C ARG A 20 -9.90 24.76 1.40
N ASN A 21 -9.03 25.74 1.20
CA ASN A 21 -9.14 26.66 0.06
C ASN A 21 -8.43 26.05 -1.15
N ARG A 22 -9.18 25.70 -2.17
CA ARG A 22 -8.80 25.19 -3.51
C ARG A 22 -7.74 26.05 -4.23
N ARG A 23 -6.59 26.31 -3.59
CA ARG A 23 -5.49 27.01 -4.24
C ARG A 23 -4.47 26.00 -4.74
N SER A 24 -4.41 25.91 -6.06
CA SER A 24 -3.35 25.29 -6.87
C SER A 24 -2.64 24.07 -6.23
N LEU A 25 -2.94 22.87 -6.70
CA LEU A 25 -2.20 21.61 -6.39
C LEU A 25 -0.69 21.66 -6.75
N SER A 26 -0.22 22.77 -7.31
CA SER A 26 1.22 23.06 -7.45
C SER A 26 1.97 23.19 -6.12
N GLN A 27 1.25 23.26 -4.99
CA GLN A 27 1.79 23.35 -3.63
C GLN A 27 1.39 22.15 -2.76
N TYR A 28 1.14 20.96 -3.35
CA TYR A 28 0.84 19.76 -2.57
C TYR A 28 2.00 19.43 -1.63
N ASN A 29 1.73 19.38 -0.32
CA ASN A 29 2.76 19.19 0.69
C ASN A 29 2.97 17.69 0.97
N TYR A 30 4.07 17.12 0.49
CA TYR A 30 4.42 15.71 0.69
C TYR A 30 5.02 15.39 2.06
N GLU A 31 5.17 16.37 2.95
CA GLU A 31 5.74 16.20 4.30
C GLU A 31 4.66 15.98 5.38
N VAL A 32 3.38 15.98 4.98
CA VAL A 32 2.25 15.75 5.88
C VAL A 32 1.37 14.63 5.33
N TYR A 33 0.57 14.02 6.19
CA TYR A 33 -0.46 13.07 5.77
C TYR A 33 -1.68 13.80 5.23
N HIS A 34 -2.37 13.19 4.26
CA HIS A 34 -3.54 13.74 3.59
C HIS A 34 -4.76 12.83 3.74
N PRO A 35 -5.97 13.38 3.94
CA PRO A 35 -7.20 12.62 3.89
C PRO A 35 -7.47 12.09 2.47
N LEU A 36 -8.38 11.11 2.37
CA LEU A 36 -8.65 10.39 1.13
C LEU A 36 -8.99 11.32 -0.05
N GLU A 37 -9.82 12.31 0.20
CA GLU A 37 -10.31 13.25 -0.82
C GLU A 37 -9.14 14.07 -1.42
N GLU A 38 -8.21 14.52 -0.60
CA GLU A 38 -7.02 15.26 -1.07
C GLU A 38 -6.10 14.38 -1.88
N ILE A 39 -5.93 13.10 -1.50
CA ILE A 39 -5.15 12.13 -2.29
C ILE A 39 -5.82 11.88 -3.65
N GLN A 40 -7.15 11.78 -3.71
CA GLN A 40 -7.88 11.60 -4.96
C GLN A 40 -7.77 12.84 -5.86
N ASP A 41 -7.91 14.03 -5.31
CA ASP A 41 -7.72 15.29 -6.04
C ASP A 41 -6.28 15.41 -6.60
N TRP A 42 -5.28 15.02 -5.80
CA TRP A 42 -3.89 14.93 -6.24
C TRP A 42 -3.72 13.95 -7.41
N MET A 43 -4.34 12.77 -7.35
CA MET A 43 -4.29 11.79 -8.46
C MET A 43 -4.92 12.35 -9.73
N HIS A 44 -6.06 13.03 -9.64
CA HIS A 44 -6.72 13.69 -10.76
C HIS A 44 -5.87 14.79 -11.36
N HIS A 45 -5.21 15.59 -10.51
CA HIS A 45 -4.29 16.63 -10.95
C HIS A 45 -3.11 16.03 -11.74
N LEU A 46 -2.47 14.99 -11.22
CA LEU A 46 -1.34 14.33 -11.91
C LEU A 46 -1.75 13.74 -13.25
N ASN A 47 -2.91 13.10 -13.32
CA ASN A 47 -3.44 12.54 -14.57
C ASN A 47 -3.65 13.62 -15.63
N LYS A 48 -3.99 14.85 -15.22
CA LYS A 48 -4.17 15.99 -16.13
C LYS A 48 -2.85 16.66 -16.50
N SER A 49 -1.99 16.93 -15.52
CA SER A 49 -0.76 17.70 -15.70
C SER A 49 0.40 16.90 -16.31
N HIS A 50 0.42 15.57 -16.15
CA HIS A 50 1.46 14.66 -16.63
C HIS A 50 0.90 13.54 -17.52
N SER A 51 -0.02 13.88 -18.42
CA SER A 51 -0.78 12.92 -19.23
C SER A 51 0.07 12.05 -20.17
N ASP A 52 1.32 12.41 -20.43
CA ASP A 52 2.31 11.64 -21.19
C ASP A 52 2.92 10.47 -20.38
N LEU A 53 2.99 10.61 -19.06
CA LEU A 53 3.56 9.63 -18.14
C LEU A 53 2.53 8.99 -17.20
N VAL A 54 1.44 9.69 -16.89
CA VAL A 54 0.45 9.27 -15.89
C VAL A 54 -0.90 9.03 -16.54
N GLN A 55 -1.52 7.91 -16.20
CA GLN A 55 -2.91 7.60 -16.51
C GLN A 55 -3.61 7.11 -15.25
N MET A 56 -4.73 7.72 -14.88
CA MET A 56 -5.57 7.30 -13.77
C MET A 56 -6.76 6.49 -14.26
N PHE A 57 -7.10 5.43 -13.53
CA PHE A 57 -8.31 4.63 -13.78
C PHE A 57 -8.80 3.98 -12.49
N SER A 58 -10.02 3.45 -12.50
CA SER A 58 -10.58 2.70 -11.38
C SER A 58 -10.59 1.21 -11.69
N VAL A 59 -10.22 0.38 -10.71
CA VAL A 59 -10.31 -1.10 -10.80
C VAL A 59 -11.63 -1.64 -10.24
N GLY A 60 -12.43 -0.82 -9.57
CA GLY A 60 -13.70 -1.20 -8.96
C GLY A 60 -14.20 -0.16 -7.97
N LYS A 61 -15.10 -0.59 -7.11
CA LYS A 61 -15.62 0.21 -6.00
C LYS A 61 -15.44 -0.54 -4.68
N SER A 62 -15.24 0.22 -3.60
CA SER A 62 -15.22 -0.29 -2.23
C SER A 62 -16.60 -0.71 -1.75
N TYR A 63 -16.67 -1.27 -0.55
CA TYR A 63 -17.94 -1.64 0.07
C TYR A 63 -18.89 -0.45 0.26
N GLU A 64 -18.38 0.73 0.64
CA GLU A 64 -19.16 1.96 0.78
C GLU A 64 -19.34 2.73 -0.56
N GLY A 65 -18.93 2.12 -1.69
CA GLY A 65 -19.15 2.66 -3.04
C GLY A 65 -18.09 3.62 -3.54
N ARG A 66 -17.00 3.86 -2.81
CA ARG A 66 -15.88 4.72 -3.23
C ARG A 66 -15.09 4.10 -4.37
N PRO A 67 -14.64 4.86 -5.36
CA PRO A 67 -13.83 4.32 -6.46
C PRO A 67 -12.45 3.88 -5.95
N LEU A 68 -11.97 2.75 -6.49
CA LEU A 68 -10.65 2.19 -6.22
C LEU A 68 -9.69 2.65 -7.30
N PHE A 69 -9.05 3.79 -7.08
CA PHE A 69 -8.20 4.43 -8.08
C PHE A 69 -6.78 3.87 -8.11
N VAL A 70 -6.25 3.75 -9.33
CA VAL A 70 -4.89 3.33 -9.63
C VAL A 70 -4.25 4.33 -10.59
N LEU A 71 -3.01 4.71 -10.35
CA LEU A 71 -2.15 5.42 -11.28
C LEU A 71 -1.32 4.41 -12.07
N LYS A 72 -1.35 4.51 -13.39
CA LYS A 72 -0.39 3.84 -14.28
C LYS A 72 0.69 4.86 -14.65
N LEU A 73 1.88 4.66 -14.14
CA LEU A 73 3.02 5.53 -14.32
C LEU A 73 4.02 4.89 -15.31
N GLY A 74 4.50 5.66 -16.28
CA GLY A 74 5.50 5.26 -17.26
C GLY A 74 5.17 5.75 -18.66
N LYS A 75 6.20 5.99 -19.47
CA LYS A 75 6.06 6.51 -20.84
C LYS A 75 5.24 5.56 -21.72
N ARG A 76 4.23 6.07 -22.39
CA ARG A 76 3.41 5.28 -23.33
C ARG A 76 4.28 4.70 -24.43
N SER A 77 4.10 3.43 -24.75
CA SER A 77 4.80 2.76 -25.85
C SER A 77 3.97 1.62 -26.42
N ARG A 78 4.26 1.26 -27.65
CA ARG A 78 3.99 -0.02 -28.28
C ARG A 78 5.33 -0.77 -28.33
N PRO A 79 5.47 -2.01 -27.96
CA PRO A 79 4.56 -3.02 -27.46
C PRO A 79 4.31 -2.96 -25.95
N TYR A 80 3.59 -3.95 -25.42
CA TYR A 80 3.30 -4.10 -24.00
C TYR A 80 4.57 -4.19 -23.16
N LYS A 81 4.71 -3.27 -22.19
CA LYS A 81 5.78 -3.31 -21.21
C LYS A 81 5.48 -4.28 -20.07
N LYS A 82 6.54 -4.77 -19.45
CA LYS A 82 6.46 -5.39 -18.12
C LYS A 82 5.99 -4.34 -17.11
N ALA A 83 5.34 -4.79 -16.05
CA ALA A 83 4.81 -3.89 -15.04
C ALA A 83 5.15 -4.35 -13.63
N VAL A 84 5.20 -3.38 -12.74
CA VAL A 84 5.27 -3.57 -11.29
C VAL A 84 3.95 -3.06 -10.70
N TRP A 85 3.33 -3.84 -9.81
CA TRP A 85 2.22 -3.41 -8.99
C TRP A 85 2.73 -2.93 -7.63
N ILE A 86 2.24 -1.78 -7.20
CA ILE A 86 2.53 -1.20 -5.88
C ILE A 86 1.20 -0.83 -5.23
N ASP A 87 0.93 -1.32 -4.04
CA ASP A 87 -0.16 -0.83 -3.21
C ASP A 87 0.28 -0.37 -1.84
N CYS A 88 -0.48 0.57 -1.30
CA CYS A 88 -0.30 1.17 0.00
C CYS A 88 -1.64 1.21 0.74
N GLY A 89 -1.61 1.17 2.06
CA GLY A 89 -2.80 1.38 2.87
C GLY A 89 -3.86 0.26 2.80
N ILE A 90 -3.43 -1.02 2.68
CA ILE A 90 -4.34 -2.16 2.86
C ILE A 90 -4.88 -2.20 4.29
N HIS A 91 -4.08 -1.79 5.27
CA HIS A 91 -4.52 -1.51 6.64
C HIS A 91 -4.69 0.00 6.83
N ALA A 92 -5.86 0.41 7.27
CA ALA A 92 -6.27 1.81 7.30
C ALA A 92 -5.39 2.72 8.17
N ARG A 93 -4.89 2.21 9.30
CA ARG A 93 -4.06 2.96 10.27
C ARG A 93 -2.61 3.21 9.84
N GLU A 94 -2.16 2.53 8.79
CA GLU A 94 -0.77 2.57 8.33
C GLU A 94 -0.54 3.72 7.33
N TRP A 95 -0.70 4.97 7.79
CA TRP A 95 -0.72 6.17 6.95
C TRP A 95 0.58 6.45 6.19
N ILE A 96 1.71 5.94 6.70
CA ILE A 96 3.01 6.09 6.02
C ILE A 96 3.03 5.39 4.65
N GLY A 97 2.27 4.31 4.47
CA GLY A 97 2.16 3.63 3.18
C GLY A 97 1.59 4.55 2.09
N PRO A 98 0.37 5.10 2.24
CA PRO A 98 -0.17 6.11 1.34
C PRO A 98 0.76 7.30 1.10
N ALA A 99 1.43 7.82 2.14
CA ALA A 99 2.40 8.90 1.99
C ALA A 99 3.60 8.48 1.13
N PHE A 100 4.14 7.28 1.33
CA PHE A 100 5.20 6.72 0.50
C PHE A 100 4.76 6.61 -0.98
N CYS A 101 3.57 6.08 -1.25
CA CYS A 101 3.08 5.97 -2.62
C CYS A 101 3.02 7.33 -3.33
N GLN A 102 2.60 8.38 -2.61
CA GLN A 102 2.56 9.75 -3.13
C GLN A 102 3.96 10.30 -3.38
N TRP A 103 4.86 10.13 -2.41
CA TRP A 103 6.26 10.54 -2.54
C TRP A 103 6.95 9.86 -3.71
N PHE A 104 6.78 8.55 -3.87
CA PHE A 104 7.37 7.79 -4.97
C PHE A 104 6.94 8.33 -6.34
N VAL A 105 5.65 8.63 -6.52
CA VAL A 105 5.15 9.20 -7.78
C VAL A 105 5.72 10.59 -8.03
N LYS A 106 5.79 11.45 -6.99
CA LYS A 106 6.42 12.77 -7.06
C LYS A 106 7.87 12.66 -7.53
N GLU A 107 8.68 11.85 -6.83
CA GLU A 107 10.10 11.66 -7.16
C GLU A 107 10.28 11.15 -8.58
N ALA A 108 9.49 10.15 -8.98
CA ALA A 108 9.55 9.59 -10.32
C ALA A 108 9.26 10.62 -11.42
N LEU A 109 8.30 11.52 -11.19
CA LEU A 109 7.96 12.58 -12.15
C LEU A 109 9.00 13.71 -12.18
N GLN A 110 9.47 14.15 -11.01
CA GLN A 110 10.44 15.23 -10.89
C GLN A 110 11.82 14.84 -11.45
N THR A 111 12.24 13.60 -11.22
CA THR A 111 13.57 13.13 -11.64
C THR A 111 13.58 12.50 -13.03
N TYR A 112 12.43 12.30 -13.67
CA TYR A 112 12.34 11.68 -15.00
C TYR A 112 13.25 12.32 -16.05
N GLN A 113 13.40 13.64 -16.04
CA GLN A 113 14.24 14.35 -17.01
C GLN A 113 15.72 14.37 -16.63
N THR A 114 16.04 14.32 -15.37
CA THR A 114 17.40 14.55 -14.83
C THR A 114 18.12 13.26 -14.45
N ASP A 115 17.39 12.22 -13.97
CA ASP A 115 17.97 10.95 -13.57
C ASP A 115 17.84 9.89 -14.70
N PRO A 116 18.97 9.44 -15.28
CA PRO A 116 18.96 8.39 -16.31
C PRO A 116 18.37 7.06 -15.85
N ALA A 117 18.50 6.68 -14.57
CA ALA A 117 17.97 5.44 -14.03
C ALA A 117 16.43 5.50 -13.94
N MET A 118 15.87 6.61 -13.43
CA MET A 118 14.43 6.83 -13.39
C MET A 118 13.85 6.90 -14.80
N ARG A 119 14.50 7.62 -15.71
CA ARG A 119 14.10 7.70 -17.13
C ARG A 119 14.07 6.30 -17.76
N LYS A 120 15.09 5.48 -17.53
CA LYS A 120 15.16 4.10 -18.03
C LYS A 120 14.02 3.26 -17.47
N MET A 121 13.76 3.33 -16.16
CA MET A 121 12.66 2.60 -15.52
C MET A 121 11.30 2.99 -16.13
N LEU A 122 10.96 4.27 -16.20
CA LEU A 122 9.66 4.73 -16.73
C LEU A 122 9.52 4.51 -18.24
N THR A 123 10.64 4.39 -18.97
CA THR A 123 10.63 4.04 -20.39
C THR A 123 10.41 2.53 -20.61
N GLN A 124 10.97 1.68 -19.77
CA GLN A 124 10.96 0.22 -19.95
C GLN A 124 9.82 -0.48 -19.20
N LEU A 125 9.33 0.10 -18.10
CA LEU A 125 8.32 -0.48 -17.22
C LEU A 125 7.08 0.41 -17.11
N TYR A 126 5.97 -0.22 -16.73
CA TYR A 126 4.84 0.48 -16.12
C TYR A 126 4.80 0.19 -14.62
N PHE A 127 4.46 1.20 -13.83
CA PHE A 127 4.10 1.04 -12.44
C PHE A 127 2.60 1.27 -12.28
N TYR A 128 1.89 0.26 -11.79
CA TYR A 128 0.51 0.39 -11.33
C TYR A 128 0.55 0.68 -9.84
N ILE A 129 0.18 1.88 -9.45
CA ILE A 129 0.29 2.36 -8.08
C ILE A 129 -1.11 2.63 -7.54
N MET A 130 -1.46 1.95 -6.44
CA MET A 130 -2.70 2.14 -5.71
C MET A 130 -2.38 2.81 -4.36
N PRO A 131 -2.46 4.15 -4.26
CA PRO A 131 -2.02 4.88 -3.07
C PRO A 131 -2.81 4.54 -1.82
N VAL A 132 -4.11 4.23 -1.95
CA VAL A 132 -4.96 3.79 -0.86
C VAL A 132 -5.78 2.58 -1.31
N PHE A 133 -5.43 1.40 -0.79
CA PHE A 133 -6.14 0.15 -1.08
C PHE A 133 -7.50 0.09 -0.36
N ASN A 134 -7.47 0.25 0.96
CA ASN A 134 -8.64 0.22 1.84
C ASN A 134 -9.20 1.63 2.02
N VAL A 135 -9.85 2.14 0.98
CA VAL A 135 -10.33 3.53 0.93
C VAL A 135 -11.36 3.84 2.02
N ASP A 136 -12.25 2.90 2.33
CA ASP A 136 -13.28 3.08 3.35
C ASP A 136 -12.69 3.10 4.74
N GLY A 137 -11.81 2.12 5.06
CA GLY A 137 -11.10 2.09 6.32
C GLY A 137 -10.18 3.30 6.50
N TYR A 138 -9.48 3.72 5.43
CA TYR A 138 -8.63 4.90 5.48
C TYR A 138 -9.43 6.17 5.78
N HIS A 139 -10.55 6.40 5.07
CA HIS A 139 -11.46 7.50 5.38
C HIS A 139 -11.96 7.45 6.83
N PHE A 140 -12.34 6.26 7.31
CA PHE A 140 -12.79 6.06 8.70
C PHE A 140 -11.68 6.35 9.71
N SER A 141 -10.42 6.02 9.40
CA SER A 141 -9.28 6.33 10.27
C SER A 141 -8.99 7.83 10.42
N TRP A 142 -9.45 8.65 9.48
CA TRP A 142 -9.37 10.11 9.54
C TRP A 142 -10.53 10.77 10.27
N THR A 143 -11.70 10.14 10.24
CA THR A 143 -12.95 10.78 10.69
C THR A 143 -13.47 10.26 12.02
N HIS A 144 -13.13 9.03 12.42
CA HIS A 144 -13.72 8.35 13.58
C HIS A 144 -12.67 7.67 14.47
N ASP A 145 -11.85 6.76 13.94
CA ASP A 145 -10.91 5.97 14.72
C ASP A 145 -9.55 5.89 14.03
N ARG A 146 -8.57 6.66 14.53
CA ARG A 146 -7.19 6.71 14.01
C ARG A 146 -6.52 5.32 13.93
N PHE A 147 -6.91 4.41 14.80
CA PHE A 147 -6.31 3.07 14.89
C PHE A 147 -7.08 1.99 14.14
N TRP A 148 -8.09 2.37 13.37
CA TRP A 148 -8.85 1.45 12.54
C TRP A 148 -7.96 0.72 11.53
N ARG A 149 -8.09 -0.61 11.44
CA ARG A 149 -7.28 -1.48 10.58
C ARG A 149 -8.04 -2.02 9.37
N LYS A 150 -9.22 -2.59 9.64
CA LYS A 150 -10.00 -3.42 8.70
C LYS A 150 -10.72 -2.60 7.61
N THR A 151 -11.37 -3.28 6.66
CA THR A 151 -12.37 -2.70 5.76
C THR A 151 -13.58 -2.19 6.56
N ARG A 152 -14.65 -1.76 5.85
CA ARG A 152 -15.85 -1.25 6.52
C ARG A 152 -17.11 -2.06 6.20
N SER A 153 -16.98 -3.27 5.66
CA SER A 153 -18.10 -4.16 5.39
C SER A 153 -18.90 -4.47 6.68
N LYS A 154 -20.22 -4.48 6.57
CA LYS A 154 -21.11 -4.77 7.70
C LYS A 154 -21.16 -6.27 7.95
N ASN A 155 -21.09 -6.65 9.21
CA ASN A 155 -21.43 -8.00 9.64
C ASN A 155 -22.86 -7.99 10.17
N THR A 156 -23.74 -8.79 9.56
CA THR A 156 -25.17 -8.82 9.94
C THR A 156 -25.45 -9.54 11.26
N ARG A 157 -24.54 -10.42 11.68
CA ARG A 157 -24.70 -11.23 12.88
C ARG A 157 -24.05 -10.63 14.14
N PHE A 158 -22.99 -9.83 13.93
CA PHE A 158 -22.23 -9.19 15.00
C PHE A 158 -22.23 -7.70 14.77
N HIS A 159 -22.18 -6.90 15.84
CA HIS A 159 -22.10 -5.42 15.75
C HIS A 159 -20.72 -4.91 15.31
N CYS A 160 -19.81 -5.82 14.96
CA CYS A 160 -18.47 -5.49 14.47
C CYS A 160 -18.49 -5.25 12.97
N HIS A 161 -17.55 -4.41 12.48
CA HIS A 161 -17.40 -4.08 11.08
C HIS A 161 -16.05 -4.51 10.54
N GLY A 162 -16.03 -4.81 9.25
CA GLY A 162 -14.81 -4.96 8.46
C GLY A 162 -14.12 -6.31 8.58
N VAL A 163 -13.26 -6.52 7.60
CA VAL A 163 -12.40 -7.69 7.41
C VAL A 163 -10.97 -7.22 7.31
N ASP A 164 -10.01 -7.95 7.85
CA ASP A 164 -8.60 -7.73 7.53
C ASP A 164 -8.36 -8.07 6.05
N ALA A 165 -8.23 -7.03 5.22
CA ALA A 165 -8.05 -7.20 3.79
C ALA A 165 -6.81 -8.03 3.45
N ASN A 166 -5.78 -8.01 4.33
CA ASN A 166 -4.56 -8.81 4.19
C ASN A 166 -4.70 -10.24 4.75
N ARG A 167 -5.92 -10.65 5.13
CA ARG A 167 -6.30 -12.03 5.45
C ARG A 167 -7.39 -12.57 4.50
N ASN A 168 -7.89 -11.73 3.59
CA ASN A 168 -9.04 -12.05 2.74
C ASN A 168 -8.67 -12.59 1.34
N TRP A 169 -7.38 -12.73 1.05
CA TRP A 169 -6.90 -13.30 -0.20
C TRP A 169 -7.16 -14.81 -0.30
N LYS A 170 -7.31 -15.33 -1.52
CA LYS A 170 -7.67 -16.74 -1.77
C LYS A 170 -6.58 -17.75 -1.37
N VAL A 171 -5.32 -17.34 -1.41
CA VAL A 171 -4.18 -18.21 -1.10
C VAL A 171 -4.13 -18.49 0.40
N LYS A 172 -4.26 -19.78 0.78
CA LYS A 172 -4.23 -20.19 2.20
C LYS A 172 -5.14 -19.33 3.08
N TRP A 173 -6.35 -19.12 2.58
CA TRP A 173 -7.34 -18.29 3.27
C TRP A 173 -7.67 -18.83 4.66
N CYS A 174 -7.65 -17.91 5.63
CA CYS A 174 -7.99 -18.14 7.02
C CYS A 174 -7.17 -19.26 7.71
N ASP A 175 -5.91 -19.38 7.29
CA ASP A 175 -4.90 -20.25 7.90
C ASP A 175 -4.26 -19.56 9.13
N GLU A 176 -3.21 -20.12 9.68
CA GLU A 176 -2.49 -19.61 10.85
C GLU A 176 -2.23 -18.09 10.79
N GLY A 177 -2.50 -17.40 11.90
CA GLY A 177 -2.39 -15.93 12.00
C GLY A 177 -3.61 -15.15 11.50
N ALA A 178 -4.73 -15.83 11.21
CA ALA A 178 -6.04 -15.23 10.91
C ALA A 178 -7.10 -15.69 11.92
N SER A 179 -8.19 -14.93 12.04
CA SER A 179 -9.33 -15.24 12.90
C SER A 179 -10.62 -15.42 12.10
N PHE A 180 -11.46 -16.35 12.53
CA PHE A 180 -12.85 -16.50 12.06
C PHE A 180 -13.84 -15.61 12.82
N HIS A 181 -13.41 -14.92 13.88
CA HIS A 181 -14.31 -14.09 14.67
C HIS A 181 -14.37 -12.66 14.10
N PRO A 182 -15.58 -12.15 13.75
CA PRO A 182 -15.73 -10.86 13.07
C PRO A 182 -15.23 -9.64 13.82
N CYS A 183 -15.13 -9.71 15.15
CA CYS A 183 -14.66 -8.59 15.98
C CYS A 183 -13.13 -8.52 16.09
N ASP A 184 -12.40 -9.54 15.66
CA ASP A 184 -10.96 -9.56 15.73
C ASP A 184 -10.34 -8.70 14.63
N ASP A 185 -9.20 -8.06 14.94
CA ASP A 185 -8.42 -7.26 14.00
C ASP A 185 -7.88 -8.07 12.80
N THR A 186 -7.75 -9.39 12.97
CA THR A 186 -7.25 -10.34 11.95
C THR A 186 -8.36 -11.17 11.30
N TYR A 187 -9.63 -10.74 11.39
CA TYR A 187 -10.77 -11.45 10.80
C TYR A 187 -10.60 -11.60 9.28
N CYS A 188 -10.64 -12.85 8.80
CA CYS A 188 -10.39 -13.21 7.40
C CYS A 188 -11.59 -13.01 6.46
N GLY A 189 -12.76 -12.64 7.00
CA GLY A 189 -14.00 -12.53 6.24
C GLY A 189 -14.81 -13.83 6.19
N PRO A 190 -16.04 -13.79 5.65
CA PRO A 190 -16.92 -14.96 5.56
C PRO A 190 -16.47 -15.98 4.51
N PHE A 191 -15.71 -15.55 3.51
CA PHE A 191 -15.12 -16.36 2.44
C PHE A 191 -13.97 -15.59 1.77
N PRO A 192 -13.06 -16.29 1.05
CA PRO A 192 -11.95 -15.63 0.39
C PRO A 192 -12.43 -14.64 -0.69
N GLU A 193 -11.80 -13.47 -0.73
CA GLU A 193 -12.18 -12.36 -1.63
C GLU A 193 -13.64 -11.87 -1.40
N SER A 194 -14.12 -11.95 -0.15
CA SER A 194 -15.42 -11.40 0.22
C SER A 194 -15.47 -9.88 0.13
N GLU A 195 -14.32 -9.23 0.35
CA GLU A 195 -14.20 -7.79 0.30
C GLU A 195 -14.09 -7.30 -1.15
N PRO A 196 -14.96 -6.35 -1.59
CA PRO A 196 -14.93 -5.85 -2.96
C PRO A 196 -13.59 -5.24 -3.35
N GLU A 197 -12.87 -4.61 -2.41
CA GLU A 197 -11.52 -4.08 -2.58
C GLU A 197 -10.52 -5.18 -2.96
N VAL A 198 -10.49 -6.26 -2.19
CA VAL A 198 -9.61 -7.42 -2.43
C VAL A 198 -9.98 -8.11 -3.73
N LYS A 199 -11.28 -8.35 -3.97
CA LYS A 199 -11.78 -8.97 -5.19
C LYS A 199 -11.43 -8.18 -6.44
N ALA A 200 -11.55 -6.85 -6.40
CA ALA A 200 -11.24 -5.96 -7.51
C ALA A 200 -9.75 -6.01 -7.89
N VAL A 201 -8.86 -5.90 -6.89
CA VAL A 201 -7.41 -5.97 -7.11
C VAL A 201 -6.99 -7.37 -7.55
N ALA A 202 -7.49 -8.42 -6.92
CA ALA A 202 -7.20 -9.80 -7.32
C ALA A 202 -7.64 -10.08 -8.77
N HIS A 203 -8.80 -9.58 -9.19
CA HIS A 203 -9.28 -9.68 -10.58
C HIS A 203 -8.32 -8.95 -11.54
N PHE A 204 -7.93 -7.73 -11.22
CA PHE A 204 -6.99 -6.94 -12.03
C PHE A 204 -5.66 -7.67 -12.18
N LEU A 205 -5.06 -8.16 -11.08
CA LEU A 205 -3.80 -8.89 -11.10
C LEU A 205 -3.87 -10.17 -11.94
N ARG A 206 -4.94 -10.97 -11.80
CA ARG A 206 -5.17 -12.18 -12.62
C ARG A 206 -5.27 -11.86 -14.10
N ARG A 207 -5.99 -10.80 -14.46
CA ARG A 207 -6.15 -10.37 -15.86
C ARG A 207 -4.82 -9.91 -16.48
N HIS A 208 -3.97 -9.27 -15.68
CA HIS A 208 -2.69 -8.71 -16.15
C HIS A 208 -1.47 -9.56 -15.78
N ARG A 209 -1.64 -10.81 -15.31
CA ARG A 209 -0.57 -11.69 -14.82
C ARG A 209 0.61 -11.91 -15.78
N LYS A 210 0.37 -11.81 -17.09
CA LYS A 210 1.43 -11.96 -18.12
C LYS A 210 2.38 -10.75 -18.13
N HIS A 211 1.90 -9.57 -17.73
CA HIS A 211 2.62 -8.30 -17.78
C HIS A 211 3.19 -7.91 -16.42
N ILE A 212 2.43 -8.10 -15.35
CA ILE A 212 2.88 -7.79 -13.98
C ILE A 212 3.93 -8.82 -13.57
N LYS A 213 5.16 -8.35 -13.27
CA LYS A 213 6.33 -9.17 -12.94
C LYS A 213 6.77 -9.04 -11.49
N ALA A 214 6.32 -7.99 -10.79
CA ALA A 214 6.55 -7.80 -9.37
C ALA A 214 5.30 -7.19 -8.72
N TYR A 215 5.11 -7.54 -7.46
CA TYR A 215 4.07 -7.03 -6.57
C TYR A 215 4.72 -6.57 -5.28
N LEU A 216 4.52 -5.31 -4.90
CA LEU A 216 5.02 -4.70 -3.69
C LEU A 216 3.84 -4.13 -2.90
N SER A 217 3.71 -4.51 -1.63
CA SER A 217 2.71 -3.98 -0.71
C SER A 217 3.41 -3.30 0.47
N PHE A 218 3.06 -2.04 0.72
CA PHE A 218 3.70 -1.24 1.76
C PHE A 218 2.85 -1.21 3.01
N HIS A 219 3.49 -1.60 4.11
CA HIS A 219 2.92 -1.71 5.44
C HIS A 219 3.70 -0.87 6.45
N ALA A 220 3.17 -0.73 7.67
CA ALA A 220 3.86 -0.27 8.84
C ALA A 220 3.42 -1.15 10.04
N TYR A 221 4.30 -1.39 10.98
CA TYR A 221 5.66 -0.91 11.17
C TYR A 221 6.65 -2.09 11.11
N ALA A 222 7.91 -1.94 11.46
CA ALA A 222 8.93 -2.93 11.84
C ALA A 222 10.21 -2.94 10.98
N GLN A 223 10.30 -2.10 9.94
CA GLN A 223 11.52 -1.96 9.11
C GLN A 223 12.00 -3.30 8.55
N MET A 224 11.12 -3.96 7.79
CA MET A 224 11.39 -5.26 7.17
C MET A 224 11.06 -5.24 5.69
N LEU A 225 11.85 -5.94 4.89
CA LEU A 225 11.52 -6.31 3.52
C LEU A 225 11.29 -7.82 3.48
N LEU A 226 10.02 -8.20 3.35
CA LEU A 226 9.59 -9.59 3.42
C LEU A 226 9.20 -10.10 2.04
N TYR A 227 9.51 -11.38 1.78
CA TYR A 227 9.07 -12.07 0.57
C TYR A 227 8.50 -13.45 0.91
N PRO A 228 7.82 -14.14 -0.02
CA PRO A 228 7.17 -15.41 0.27
C PRO A 228 8.16 -16.52 0.72
N TYR A 229 7.71 -17.41 1.57
CA TYR A 229 6.32 -17.58 2.04
C TYR A 229 6.19 -17.20 3.51
N SER A 230 4.96 -16.88 3.97
CA SER A 230 4.63 -16.72 5.39
C SER A 230 4.11 -18.03 6.01
N TYR A 231 3.39 -18.84 5.25
CA TYR A 231 2.66 -20.03 5.69
C TYR A 231 3.46 -21.34 5.60
N LYS A 232 4.68 -21.32 5.11
CA LYS A 232 5.55 -22.49 5.04
C LYS A 232 7.02 -22.13 4.98
N TYR A 233 7.87 -22.99 5.46
CA TYR A 233 9.32 -22.93 5.28
C TYR A 233 9.69 -23.57 3.93
N ALA A 234 9.71 -22.77 2.87
CA ALA A 234 10.11 -23.20 1.53
C ALA A 234 10.64 -22.03 0.72
N THR A 235 11.56 -22.32 -0.18
CA THR A 235 12.09 -21.33 -1.12
C THR A 235 11.15 -21.13 -2.30
N ILE A 236 11.10 -19.89 -2.80
CA ILE A 236 10.38 -19.56 -4.04
C ILE A 236 11.22 -19.94 -5.28
N PRO A 237 10.61 -20.24 -6.43
CA PRO A 237 11.35 -20.68 -7.63
C PRO A 237 12.46 -19.73 -8.10
N ASN A 238 12.32 -18.43 -7.88
CA ASN A 238 13.27 -17.38 -8.25
C ASN A 238 13.99 -16.77 -7.02
N PHE A 239 14.25 -17.60 -6.01
CA PHE A 239 14.80 -17.19 -4.71
C PHE A 239 16.03 -16.29 -4.83
N SER A 240 17.06 -16.72 -5.59
CA SER A 240 18.30 -15.96 -5.70
C SER A 240 18.12 -14.55 -6.25
N CYS A 241 17.21 -14.37 -7.22
CA CYS A 241 16.89 -13.05 -7.76
C CYS A 241 16.19 -12.17 -6.72
N VAL A 242 15.23 -12.73 -5.98
CA VAL A 242 14.47 -11.98 -4.97
C VAL A 242 15.33 -11.64 -3.76
N GLU A 243 16.15 -12.59 -3.30
CA GLU A 243 17.11 -12.40 -2.21
C GLU A 243 18.11 -11.29 -2.53
N SER A 244 18.73 -11.35 -3.73
CA SER A 244 19.66 -10.31 -4.19
C SER A 244 18.98 -8.94 -4.32
N ALA A 245 17.75 -8.88 -4.83
CA ALA A 245 17.01 -7.64 -4.92
C ALA A 245 16.68 -7.06 -3.53
N ALA A 246 16.28 -7.91 -2.58
CA ALA A 246 16.01 -7.51 -1.20
C ALA A 246 17.27 -7.01 -0.50
N TYR A 247 18.38 -7.72 -0.63
CA TYR A 247 19.68 -7.31 -0.11
C TYR A 247 20.10 -5.93 -0.62
N ASN A 248 20.03 -5.71 -1.94
CA ASN A 248 20.37 -4.43 -2.55
C ASN A 248 19.45 -3.29 -2.08
N ALA A 249 18.15 -3.56 -1.95
CA ALA A 249 17.18 -2.58 -1.49
C ALA A 249 17.45 -2.14 -0.04
N VAL A 250 17.70 -3.08 0.88
CA VAL A 250 17.98 -2.73 2.29
C VAL A 250 19.31 -2.02 2.45
N ASN A 251 20.31 -2.35 1.65
CA ASN A 251 21.59 -1.63 1.63
C ASN A 251 21.44 -0.20 1.10
N ALA A 252 20.62 0.00 0.06
CA ALA A 252 20.32 1.34 -0.44
C ALA A 252 19.60 2.19 0.62
N LEU A 253 18.62 1.62 1.34
CA LEU A 253 17.96 2.29 2.47
C LEU A 253 18.96 2.66 3.57
N GLN A 254 19.84 1.74 3.95
CA GLN A 254 20.87 2.00 4.97
C GLN A 254 21.84 3.09 4.54
N SER A 255 22.26 3.08 3.28
CA SER A 255 23.18 4.09 2.74
C SER A 255 22.58 5.49 2.71
N ALA A 256 21.26 5.60 2.48
CA ALA A 256 20.58 6.89 2.40
C ALA A 256 20.35 7.56 3.78
N TYR A 257 19.95 6.76 4.79
CA TYR A 257 19.48 7.30 6.08
C TYR A 257 20.07 6.60 7.31
N GLY A 258 21.03 5.68 7.14
CA GLY A 258 21.63 4.90 8.24
C GLY A 258 20.68 3.86 8.86
N VAL A 259 19.45 3.75 8.39
CA VAL A 259 18.41 2.89 8.97
C VAL A 259 18.57 1.46 8.46
N ARG A 260 18.72 0.52 9.38
CA ARG A 260 18.92 -0.89 9.07
C ARG A 260 17.60 -1.63 9.00
N TYR A 261 17.23 -2.09 7.80
CA TYR A 261 16.09 -2.97 7.59
C TYR A 261 16.50 -4.43 7.67
N ARG A 262 15.64 -5.29 8.25
CA ARG A 262 15.76 -6.74 8.09
C ARG A 262 15.11 -7.18 6.80
N TYR A 263 15.57 -8.28 6.22
CA TYR A 263 14.94 -8.86 5.04
C TYR A 263 14.99 -10.39 5.10
N GLY A 264 14.08 -11.06 4.39
CA GLY A 264 14.03 -12.51 4.33
C GLY A 264 12.62 -13.05 4.06
N PRO A 265 12.48 -14.39 3.97
CA PRO A 265 11.19 -15.04 3.92
C PRO A 265 10.34 -14.68 5.14
N ALA A 266 9.06 -14.38 4.93
CA ALA A 266 8.19 -13.93 6.00
C ALA A 266 8.08 -14.97 7.14
N SER A 267 8.06 -16.27 6.81
CA SER A 267 8.01 -17.37 7.78
C SER A 267 9.18 -17.41 8.77
N SER A 268 10.39 -17.03 8.33
CA SER A 268 11.58 -17.05 9.20
C SER A 268 11.92 -15.67 9.79
N THR A 269 11.46 -14.59 9.16
CA THR A 269 11.81 -13.22 9.54
C THR A 269 10.81 -12.62 10.53
N LEU A 270 9.49 -12.88 10.36
CA LEU A 270 8.45 -12.46 11.29
C LEU A 270 8.38 -13.33 12.56
N CYS A 271 8.44 -14.65 12.42
CA CYS A 271 8.27 -15.58 13.54
C CYS A 271 9.38 -15.51 14.60
N LYS A 272 10.55 -14.99 14.29
CA LYS A 272 11.60 -14.73 15.30
C LYS A 272 11.21 -13.64 16.32
N PHE A 273 10.13 -12.89 16.09
CA PHE A 273 9.62 -11.90 17.06
C PHE A 273 8.69 -12.51 18.10
N SER A 274 7.94 -13.56 17.76
CA SER A 274 7.02 -14.21 18.71
C SER A 274 7.73 -15.11 19.73
N SER A 275 8.94 -15.60 19.40
CA SER A 275 9.73 -16.41 20.31
C SER A 275 10.67 -15.62 21.22
N ALA A 276 10.89 -14.32 20.96
CA ALA A 276 11.75 -13.45 21.80
C ALA A 276 10.95 -12.62 22.82
N THR A 277 9.64 -12.57 22.72
CA THR A 277 8.72 -12.01 23.71
C THR A 277 7.94 -13.13 24.36
N GLY A 278 8.65 -14.05 25.01
CA GLY A 278 8.06 -14.92 26.02
C GLY A 278 7.57 -14.06 27.18
N LEU A 279 6.32 -13.63 27.15
CA LEU A 279 5.43 -13.23 28.24
C LEU A 279 4.01 -13.43 27.74
#